data_4681ba5e78094e3c46162561f5a63863
#
_entry.id   4681ba5e78094e3c46162561f5a63863
#
_cell.length_a   1.000
_cell.length_b   1.000
_cell.length_c   1.000
_cell.angle_alpha   90.00
_cell.angle_beta   90.00
_cell.angle_gamma   90.00
#
_symmetry.space_group_name_H-M   'P 1'
#
loop_
_entity.id
_entity.type
_entity.pdbx_description
1 polymer ?
#
loop_
_entity_poly.entity_id
_entity_poly.type
_entity_poly.pdbx_seq_one_letter_code
_entity_poly.pdbx_strand_id
1 'polypeptide(L)'
;MSNDDHGPMIDIDKLIHEPARLMIMAQLYVVEEADFIFLMRQTGLTWGNLSSHMSKLEEAEYIEVRKEFLDKKPHTILKLTQKGRDAFTEYRRNIDQVFKDLPD
;
A
#
# COMPACT_ATOMS: atom_id res chain seq x y z
N MET A 1 14.65 5.16 28.38
CA MET A 1 15.26 4.49 27.88
C MET A 1 15.10 4.16 26.69
N SER A 2 15.83 4.04 26.22
CA SER A 2 15.80 3.66 24.90
C SER A 2 15.46 2.23 24.80
N ASN A 3 15.17 1.82 23.64
CA ASN A 3 14.90 0.44 23.36
C ASN A 3 16.14 -0.37 23.16
N ASP A 4 17.28 0.21 23.47
CA ASP A 4 18.54 -0.44 23.17
C ASP A 4 18.72 -1.74 23.93
N ASP A 5 18.12 -1.80 25.14
CA ASP A 5 18.24 -2.98 25.98
C ASP A 5 17.45 -4.16 25.44
N HIS A 6 16.57 -3.91 24.48
CA HIS A 6 15.67 -4.94 23.99
C HIS A 6 16.04 -5.41 22.60
N GLY A 7 17.21 -5.03 22.14
CA GLY A 7 17.61 -5.35 20.78
C GLY A 7 16.89 -4.49 19.77
N PRO A 8 17.14 -4.70 18.53
CA PRO A 8 16.53 -3.86 17.48
C PRO A 8 15.05 -4.08 17.40
N MET A 9 14.32 -3.00 17.25
CA MET A 9 12.90 -3.08 17.00
C MET A 9 12.67 -3.37 15.53
N ILE A 10 11.61 -4.11 15.26
CA ILE A 10 11.18 -4.34 13.89
C ILE A 10 10.59 -3.03 13.38
N ASP A 11 11.11 -2.57 12.26
CA ASP A 11 10.66 -1.33 11.64
C ASP A 11 9.46 -1.61 10.74
N ILE A 12 8.29 -1.21 11.20
CA ILE A 12 7.06 -1.37 10.45
C ILE A 12 6.83 -0.12 9.63
N ASP A 13 6.70 -0.27 8.32
CA ASP A 13 6.43 0.84 7.42
C ASP A 13 5.08 1.47 7.77
N LYS A 14 5.11 2.66 8.34
CA LYS A 14 3.91 3.32 8.83
C LYS A 14 3.01 3.81 7.70
N LEU A 15 3.56 4.03 6.54
CA LEU A 15 2.74 4.44 5.41
C LEU A 15 1.86 3.28 4.96
N ILE A 16 2.42 2.09 4.90
CA ILE A 16 1.67 0.89 4.54
C ILE A 16 0.80 0.41 5.70
N HIS A 17 1.28 0.61 6.93
CA HIS A 17 0.59 0.10 8.13
C HIS A 17 -0.59 0.98 8.50
N GLU A 18 -1.52 1.09 7.60
CA GLU A 18 -2.76 1.83 7.77
C GLU A 18 -3.80 1.07 6.93
N PRO A 19 -4.96 0.75 7.50
CA PRO A 19 -5.89 -0.19 6.85
C PRO A 19 -6.19 0.08 5.38
N ALA A 20 -6.49 1.34 5.04
CA ALA A 20 -6.84 1.67 3.67
C ALA A 20 -5.65 1.51 2.72
N ARG A 21 -4.51 2.03 3.12
CA ARG A 21 -3.31 1.94 2.27
C ARG A 21 -2.82 0.50 2.17
N LEU A 22 -2.94 -0.26 3.25
CA LEU A 22 -2.59 -1.67 3.21
C LEU A 22 -3.44 -2.42 2.17
N MET A 23 -4.76 -2.16 2.15
CA MET A 23 -5.64 -2.79 1.18
C MET A 23 -5.29 -2.40 -0.25
N ILE A 24 -4.98 -1.12 -0.48
CA ILE A 24 -4.59 -0.66 -1.81
C ILE A 24 -3.31 -1.34 -2.27
N MET A 25 -2.30 -1.35 -1.40
CA MET A 25 -1.02 -1.97 -1.73
C MET A 25 -1.16 -3.47 -1.97
N ALA A 26 -1.97 -4.14 -1.18
CA ALA A 26 -2.18 -5.58 -1.34
C ALA A 26 -2.83 -5.90 -2.69
N GLN A 27 -3.83 -5.12 -3.09
CA GLN A 27 -4.46 -5.31 -4.39
C GLN A 27 -3.45 -5.10 -5.52
N LEU A 28 -2.68 -4.02 -5.44
CA LEU A 28 -1.70 -3.71 -6.48
C LEU A 28 -0.54 -4.70 -6.50
N TYR A 29 -0.23 -5.30 -5.37
CA TYR A 29 0.79 -6.32 -5.32
C TYR A 29 0.40 -7.54 -6.16
N VAL A 30 -0.90 -7.82 -6.23
CA VAL A 30 -1.43 -8.96 -7.00
C VAL A 30 -1.60 -8.61 -8.48
N VAL A 31 -2.22 -7.46 -8.78
CA VAL A 31 -2.59 -7.13 -10.16
C VAL A 31 -1.63 -6.20 -10.86
N GLU A 32 -0.69 -5.62 -10.16
CA GLU A 32 0.32 -4.65 -10.59
C GLU A 32 -0.24 -3.28 -10.95
N GLU A 33 -1.32 -3.20 -11.70
CA GLU A 33 -1.98 -1.92 -11.93
C GLU A 33 -3.48 -2.12 -11.98
N ALA A 34 -4.22 -1.08 -11.63
CA ALA A 34 -5.66 -1.17 -11.55
C ALA A 34 -6.28 0.22 -11.71
N ASP A 35 -7.49 0.21 -12.25
CA ASP A 35 -8.31 1.39 -12.39
C ASP A 35 -8.81 1.84 -11.02
N PHE A 36 -8.90 3.16 -10.82
CA PHE A 36 -9.37 3.75 -9.56
C PHE A 36 -10.75 3.20 -9.14
N ILE A 37 -11.68 3.08 -10.09
CA ILE A 37 -13.03 2.58 -9.78
C ILE A 37 -12.98 1.13 -9.33
N PHE A 38 -12.14 0.32 -9.98
CA PHE A 38 -11.94 -1.07 -9.57
C PHE A 38 -11.44 -1.13 -8.12
N LEU A 39 -10.44 -0.31 -7.80
CA LEU A 39 -9.90 -0.29 -6.43
C LEU A 39 -10.94 0.19 -5.43
N MET A 40 -11.74 1.17 -5.80
CA MET A 40 -12.79 1.66 -4.93
C MET A 40 -13.78 0.55 -4.58
N ARG A 41 -14.14 -0.26 -5.56
CA ARG A 41 -15.04 -1.40 -5.35
C ARG A 41 -14.39 -2.48 -4.49
N GLN A 42 -13.12 -2.76 -4.76
CA GLN A 42 -12.41 -3.82 -4.05
C GLN A 42 -12.15 -3.47 -2.59
N THR A 43 -11.90 -2.20 -2.31
CA THR A 43 -11.53 -1.77 -0.96
C THR A 43 -12.72 -1.28 -0.16
N GLY A 44 -13.82 -0.92 -0.82
CA GLY A 44 -14.96 -0.33 -0.14
C GLY A 44 -14.74 1.11 0.31
N LEU A 45 -13.64 1.73 -0.11
CA LEU A 45 -13.35 3.10 0.25
C LEU A 45 -14.21 4.08 -0.54
N THR A 46 -14.49 5.24 0.06
CA THR A 46 -15.16 6.31 -0.66
C THR A 46 -14.20 6.94 -1.65
N TRP A 47 -14.74 7.68 -2.61
CA TRP A 47 -13.92 8.39 -3.59
C TRP A 47 -12.86 9.26 -2.91
N GLY A 48 -13.28 10.07 -1.94
CA GLY A 48 -12.36 10.99 -1.26
C GLY A 48 -11.28 10.27 -0.46
N ASN A 49 -11.66 9.20 0.24
CA ASN A 49 -10.69 8.45 1.03
C ASN A 49 -9.68 7.75 0.13
N LEU A 50 -10.14 7.11 -0.95
CA LEU A 50 -9.22 6.47 -1.88
C LEU A 50 -8.28 7.50 -2.50
N SER A 51 -8.82 8.64 -2.91
CA SER A 51 -8.03 9.71 -3.52
C SER A 51 -6.96 10.21 -2.56
N SER A 52 -7.32 10.40 -1.30
CA SER A 52 -6.38 10.88 -0.29
C SER A 52 -5.25 9.89 -0.05
N HIS A 53 -5.59 8.62 0.09
CA HIS A 53 -4.57 7.59 0.32
C HIS A 53 -3.72 7.35 -0.92
N MET A 54 -4.32 7.43 -2.10
CA MET A 54 -3.59 7.35 -3.37
C MET A 54 -2.50 8.42 -3.43
N SER A 55 -2.85 9.65 -3.05
CA SER A 55 -1.89 10.76 -3.09
C SER A 55 -0.70 10.51 -2.16
N LYS A 56 -0.95 9.96 -0.98
CA LYS A 56 0.12 9.66 -0.03
C LYS A 56 1.05 8.58 -0.57
N LEU A 57 0.50 7.56 -1.20
CA LEU A 57 1.30 6.50 -1.78
C LEU A 57 2.10 6.99 -2.99
N GLU A 58 1.49 7.87 -3.78
CA GLU A 58 2.19 8.47 -4.93
C GLU A 58 3.33 9.34 -4.47
N GLU A 59 3.11 10.15 -3.44
CA GLU A 59 4.12 11.04 -2.89
C GLU A 59 5.33 10.25 -2.39
N ALA A 60 5.09 9.07 -1.82
CA ALA A 60 6.17 8.19 -1.37
C ALA A 60 6.80 7.40 -2.52
N GLU A 61 6.28 7.54 -3.72
CA GLU A 61 6.74 6.83 -4.91
C GLU A 61 6.51 5.32 -4.84
N TYR A 62 5.56 4.89 -4.03
CA TYR A 62 5.18 3.49 -3.97
C TYR A 62 4.27 3.12 -5.14
N ILE A 63 3.57 4.11 -5.69
CA ILE A 63 2.73 3.91 -6.86
C ILE A 63 2.96 5.06 -7.84
N GLU A 64 2.63 4.78 -9.09
CA GLU A 64 2.52 5.80 -10.13
C GLU A 64 1.05 5.94 -10.45
N VAL A 65 0.63 7.16 -10.71
CA VAL A 65 -0.75 7.45 -11.09
C VAL A 65 -0.72 8.06 -12.48
N ARG A 66 -1.49 7.47 -13.39
CA ARG A 66 -1.60 8.06 -14.72
C ARG A 66 -3.08 8.16 -15.09
N LYS A 67 -3.37 9.16 -15.90
CA LYS A 67 -4.71 9.34 -16.41
C LYS A 67 -4.71 9.03 -17.88
N GLU A 68 -5.71 8.30 -18.34
CA GLU A 68 -5.82 7.94 -19.73
C GLU A 68 -7.28 7.93 -20.13
N PHE A 69 -7.53 7.96 -21.43
CA PHE A 69 -8.88 7.88 -21.97
C PHE A 69 -9.07 6.51 -22.59
N LEU A 70 -10.10 5.82 -22.12
CA LEU A 70 -10.51 4.53 -22.70
C LEU A 70 -11.96 4.69 -23.12
N ASP A 71 -12.22 4.45 -24.39
CA ASP A 71 -13.58 4.64 -24.96
C ASP A 71 -14.13 6.04 -24.67
N LYS A 72 -13.28 7.04 -24.84
CA LYS A 72 -13.64 8.46 -24.64
C LYS A 72 -14.00 8.82 -23.20
N LYS A 73 -13.67 7.94 -22.25
CA LYS A 73 -13.90 8.19 -20.83
C LYS A 73 -12.57 8.30 -20.10
N PRO A 74 -12.47 9.24 -19.16
CA PRO A 74 -11.23 9.35 -18.38
C PRO A 74 -11.16 8.24 -17.34
N HIS A 75 -9.96 7.68 -17.20
CA HIS A 75 -9.67 6.66 -16.19
C HIS A 75 -8.40 7.06 -15.46
N THR A 76 -8.38 6.78 -14.18
CA THR A 76 -7.18 6.96 -13.37
C THR A 76 -6.64 5.57 -13.04
N ILE A 77 -5.40 5.34 -13.42
CA ILE A 77 -4.75 4.03 -13.26
C ILE A 77 -3.66 4.17 -12.20
N LEU A 78 -3.68 3.29 -11.22
CA LEU A 78 -2.64 3.20 -10.19
C LEU A 78 -1.77 2.00 -10.52
N LYS A 79 -0.46 2.20 -10.50
CA LYS A 79 0.48 1.13 -10.78
C LYS A 79 1.51 1.03 -9.66
N LEU A 80 1.75 -0.19 -9.19
CA LEU A 80 2.77 -0.42 -8.19
C LEU A 80 4.14 -0.21 -8.80
N THR A 81 4.99 0.59 -8.13
CA THR A 81 6.37 0.77 -8.56
C THR A 81 7.23 -0.34 -7.99
N GLN A 82 8.47 -0.46 -8.49
CA GLN A 82 9.40 -1.40 -7.89
C GLN A 82 9.68 -1.04 -6.44
N LYS A 83 9.80 0.26 -6.16
CA LYS A 83 9.98 0.73 -4.78
C LYS A 83 8.81 0.30 -3.89
N GLY A 84 7.58 0.45 -4.41
CA GLY A 84 6.40 0.03 -3.67
C GLY A 84 6.36 -1.47 -3.45
N ARG A 85 6.74 -2.24 -4.46
CA ARG A 85 6.78 -3.69 -4.35
C ARG A 85 7.79 -4.13 -3.31
N ASP A 86 8.97 -3.55 -3.33
CA ASP A 86 10.02 -3.87 -2.36
C ASP A 86 9.58 -3.49 -0.94
N ALA A 87 8.95 -2.32 -0.80
CA ALA A 87 8.46 -1.87 0.49
C ALA A 87 7.39 -2.80 1.03
N PHE A 88 6.49 -3.28 0.17
CA PHE A 88 5.43 -4.18 0.61
C PHE A 88 5.97 -5.56 0.98
N THR A 89 6.96 -6.05 0.24
CA THR A 89 7.61 -7.32 0.56
C THR A 89 8.28 -7.23 1.93
N GLU A 90 8.97 -6.13 2.19
CA GLU A 90 9.62 -5.92 3.48
C GLU A 90 8.58 -5.78 4.59
N TYR A 91 7.50 -5.07 4.33
CA TYR A 91 6.41 -4.92 5.28
C TYR A 91 5.85 -6.29 5.69
N ARG A 92 5.59 -7.15 4.72
CA ARG A 92 5.08 -8.49 5.00
C ARG A 92 6.05 -9.29 5.86
N ARG A 93 7.32 -9.22 5.53
CA ARG A 93 8.36 -9.92 6.28
C ARG A 93 8.39 -9.46 7.72
N ASN A 94 8.30 -8.15 7.93
CA ASN A 94 8.36 -7.56 9.27
C ASN A 94 7.11 -7.90 10.10
N ILE A 95 5.95 -7.89 9.47
CA ILE A 95 4.71 -8.28 10.15
C ILE A 95 4.76 -9.76 10.53
N ASP A 96 5.20 -10.61 9.62
CA ASP A 96 5.34 -12.03 9.91
C ASP A 96 6.28 -12.26 11.10
N GLN A 97 7.35 -11.49 11.19
CA GLN A 97 8.29 -11.60 12.27
C GLN A 97 7.64 -11.25 13.62
N VAL A 98 6.77 -10.24 13.62
CA VAL A 98 6.04 -9.84 14.83
C VAL A 98 5.19 -11.00 15.35
N PHE A 99 4.46 -11.66 14.46
CA PHE A 99 3.55 -12.74 14.87
C PHE A 99 4.26 -14.06 15.12
N LYS A 100 5.40 -14.26 14.53
CA LYS A 100 6.11 -15.54 14.59
C LYS A 100 6.47 -15.96 15.99
N ASP A 101 6.77 -15.01 16.85
CA ASP A 101 7.23 -15.28 18.19
C ASP A 101 6.10 -15.30 19.23
N LEU A 102 4.86 -15.14 18.79
CA LEU A 102 3.75 -15.13 19.72
C LEU A 102 3.29 -16.55 20.06
N PRO A 103 2.91 -16.79 21.30
CA PRO A 103 2.35 -18.10 21.67
C PRO A 103 0.95 -18.24 21.07
N ASP A 104 0.49 -19.47 20.96
CA ASP A 104 -0.85 -19.77 20.45
C ASP A 104 -1.96 -19.26 21.37
#